data_ba44ef85e5e4a127b7ed07a3f2557fc6
#
_entry.id   ba44ef85e5e4a127b7ed07a3f2557fc6
#
_cell.length_a   1.000
_cell.length_b   1.000
_cell.length_c   1.000
_cell.angle_alpha   90.00
_cell.angle_beta   90.00
_cell.angle_gamma   90.00
#
_symmetry.space_group_name_H-M   'P 1'
#
loop_
_entity.id
_entity.type
_entity.pdbx_description
1 polymer ?
#
loop_
_entity_poly.entity_id
_entity_poly.type
_entity_poly.pdbx_seq_one_letter_code
_entity_poly.pdbx_strand_id
1 'polypeptide(L)'
;MLPELKRLFPKNMTLQSLGSFDSDWAFKPYRRLCHMPHNDVAQVHRYLDVGAPLKVCHGPVDVLAADAVRELLAMQPGRPVILAEGGAVEPRHSGPFRLYAKDQAGIILHDVIFAPFFAGATGAGQCWHWGEYVDRNNLWHQFRAFADTVRGIDPAAEGFQPLMIDHPRLRVYVLKGQRTALLWCRDMENTWRAELEQGRAPEELKDMVVPLKNTLPLAGRRARAYDPWKKTWTDARIEDGAVRLPAFARSIVLRIGTMGDSR
;
A
#
# COMPACT_ATOMS: atom_id res chain seq x y z
N MET A 1 -11.45 29.01 -1.27
CA MET A 1 -10.52 28.54 -2.34
C MET A 1 -11.17 27.41 -3.18
N LEU A 2 -11.52 26.22 -2.62
CA LEU A 2 -12.09 25.12 -3.44
C LEU A 2 -13.36 25.51 -4.23
N PRO A 3 -14.35 26.24 -3.68
CA PRO A 3 -15.51 26.67 -4.48
C PRO A 3 -15.12 27.53 -5.68
N GLU A 4 -14.14 28.40 -5.54
CA GLU A 4 -13.67 29.25 -6.63
C GLU A 4 -12.91 28.46 -7.70
N LEU A 5 -12.06 27.50 -7.28
CA LEU A 5 -11.41 26.56 -8.20
C LEU A 5 -12.47 25.77 -8.99
N LYS A 6 -13.51 25.30 -8.33
CA LYS A 6 -14.58 24.53 -8.99
C LYS A 6 -15.38 25.39 -9.96
N ARG A 7 -15.59 26.68 -9.62
CA ARG A 7 -16.24 27.64 -10.53
C ARG A 7 -15.41 27.90 -11.79
N LEU A 8 -14.08 28.05 -11.64
CA LEU A 8 -13.16 28.31 -12.73
C LEU A 8 -12.87 27.06 -13.58
N PHE A 9 -12.81 25.90 -12.93
CA PHE A 9 -12.47 24.60 -13.53
C PHE A 9 -13.53 23.55 -13.21
N PRO A 10 -14.76 23.65 -13.74
CA PRO A 10 -15.90 22.83 -13.33
C PRO A 10 -15.74 21.34 -13.63
N LYS A 11 -14.94 20.99 -14.64
CA LYS A 11 -14.68 19.59 -15.03
C LYS A 11 -13.51 18.94 -14.30
N ASN A 12 -12.70 19.71 -13.59
CA ASN A 12 -11.53 19.19 -12.88
C ASN A 12 -11.91 18.75 -11.47
N MET A 13 -11.27 17.68 -11.00
CA MET A 13 -11.30 17.36 -9.58
C MET A 13 -10.51 18.40 -8.80
N THR A 14 -11.01 18.76 -7.63
CA THR A 14 -10.34 19.67 -6.71
C THR A 14 -10.07 18.96 -5.40
N LEU A 15 -8.90 19.16 -4.86
CA LEU A 15 -8.54 18.64 -3.54
C LEU A 15 -7.72 19.67 -2.76
N GLN A 16 -7.77 19.55 -1.44
CA GLN A 16 -6.97 20.33 -0.50
C GLN A 16 -5.99 19.39 0.17
N SER A 17 -4.74 19.80 0.26
CA SER A 17 -3.71 19.09 1.03
C SER A 17 -3.47 19.73 2.40
N LEU A 18 -2.89 18.94 3.30
CA LEU A 18 -2.43 19.34 4.62
C LEU A 18 -1.06 18.69 4.85
N GLY A 19 -0.26 19.22 5.76
CA GLY A 19 1.01 18.61 6.16
C GLY A 19 0.86 17.23 6.78
N SER A 20 1.95 16.58 7.14
CA SER A 20 1.99 15.21 7.63
C SER A 20 1.01 14.92 8.75
N PHE A 21 0.32 13.78 8.68
CA PHE A 21 -0.47 13.25 9.78
C PHE A 21 0.44 12.41 10.69
N ASP A 22 1.22 13.09 11.48
CA ASP A 22 2.27 12.54 12.35
C ASP A 22 2.06 12.83 13.85
N SER A 23 0.94 13.46 14.18
CA SER A 23 0.58 13.87 15.55
C SER A 23 -0.93 13.94 15.74
N ASP A 24 -1.41 13.79 16.97
CA ASP A 24 -2.84 13.80 17.31
C ASP A 24 -3.56 15.09 16.93
N TRP A 25 -2.85 16.23 16.93
CA TRP A 25 -3.44 17.51 16.55
C TRP A 25 -3.91 17.52 15.09
N ALA A 26 -3.30 16.73 14.22
CA ALA A 26 -3.64 16.66 12.80
C ALA A 26 -5.03 16.02 12.54
N PHE A 27 -5.54 15.22 13.48
CA PHE A 27 -6.83 14.52 13.33
C PHE A 27 -7.98 15.48 13.01
N LYS A 28 -8.14 16.57 13.78
CA LYS A 28 -9.24 17.53 13.58
C LYS A 28 -9.17 18.24 12.22
N PRO A 29 -8.03 18.83 11.79
CA PRO A 29 -7.87 19.38 10.46
C PRO A 29 -8.15 18.37 9.34
N TYR A 30 -7.61 17.15 9.41
CA TYR A 30 -7.86 16.11 8.41
C TYR A 30 -9.34 15.74 8.31
N ARG A 31 -10.02 15.52 9.45
CA ARG A 31 -11.46 15.26 9.48
C ARG A 31 -12.25 16.40 8.85
N ARG A 32 -11.89 17.66 9.11
CA ARG A 32 -12.54 18.82 8.48
C ARG A 32 -12.35 18.82 6.96
N LEU A 33 -11.12 18.53 6.49
CA LEU A 33 -10.82 18.46 5.05
C LEU A 33 -11.59 17.34 4.35
N CYS A 34 -11.71 16.17 4.99
CA CYS A 34 -12.48 15.04 4.47
C CYS A 34 -13.92 15.42 4.10
N HIS A 35 -14.53 16.32 4.87
CA HIS A 35 -15.94 16.72 4.71
C HIS A 35 -16.12 18.09 4.06
N MET A 36 -15.02 18.74 3.63
CA MET A 36 -15.11 20.07 3.03
C MET A 36 -15.84 20.02 1.68
N PRO A 37 -16.82 20.90 1.44
CA PRO A 37 -17.45 21.03 0.14
C PRO A 37 -16.44 21.28 -0.99
N HIS A 38 -16.66 20.64 -2.14
CA HIS A 38 -15.77 20.71 -3.31
C HIS A 38 -14.36 20.15 -3.09
N ASN A 39 -14.13 19.36 -2.05
CA ASN A 39 -12.95 18.53 -1.91
C ASN A 39 -13.29 17.15 -2.49
N ASP A 40 -12.99 16.91 -3.76
CA ASP A 40 -13.45 15.73 -4.49
C ASP A 40 -12.71 14.43 -4.08
N VAL A 41 -11.51 14.57 -3.50
CA VAL A 41 -10.67 13.45 -3.06
C VAL A 41 -10.17 13.74 -1.63
N ALA A 42 -10.35 12.80 -0.73
CA ALA A 42 -9.71 12.85 0.59
C ALA A 42 -8.29 12.32 0.48
N GLN A 43 -7.34 13.07 1.00
CA GLN A 43 -5.94 12.71 0.90
C GLN A 43 -5.22 12.83 2.23
N VAL A 44 -4.16 12.05 2.43
CA VAL A 44 -3.32 12.06 3.62
C VAL A 44 -1.85 12.01 3.24
N HIS A 45 -1.02 12.67 4.05
CA HIS A 45 0.43 12.56 4.02
C HIS A 45 0.91 11.87 5.29
N ARG A 46 1.75 10.86 5.18
CA ARG A 46 2.39 10.22 6.33
C ARG A 46 3.74 9.62 5.93
N TYR A 47 4.72 9.83 6.77
CA TYR A 47 6.10 9.43 6.52
C TYR A 47 6.64 8.54 7.64
N LEU A 48 7.61 7.70 7.29
CA LEU A 48 8.52 7.16 8.27
C LEU A 48 9.32 8.33 8.87
N ASP A 49 9.04 8.67 10.11
CA ASP A 49 9.72 9.73 10.88
C ASP A 49 9.86 9.25 12.33
N VAL A 50 11.06 8.82 12.70
CA VAL A 50 11.35 8.33 14.06
C VAL A 50 11.30 9.45 15.13
N GLY A 51 11.22 10.72 14.71
CA GLY A 51 11.03 11.88 15.57
C GLY A 51 9.58 12.34 15.70
N ALA A 52 8.64 11.72 14.98
CA ALA A 52 7.23 12.06 15.03
C ALA A 52 6.58 11.67 16.38
N PRO A 53 5.59 12.44 16.88
CA PRO A 53 4.82 12.07 18.06
C PRO A 53 4.04 10.78 17.94
N LEU A 54 3.42 10.50 16.77
CA LEU A 54 2.69 9.26 16.52
C LEU A 54 3.66 8.08 16.36
N LYS A 55 3.53 7.07 17.22
CA LYS A 55 4.37 5.88 17.21
C LYS A 55 4.30 5.09 15.89
N VAL A 56 3.15 5.09 15.21
CA VAL A 56 2.99 4.43 13.91
C VAL A 56 3.96 4.99 12.85
N CYS A 57 4.33 6.26 12.95
CA CYS A 57 5.32 6.90 12.06
C CYS A 57 6.74 6.34 12.23
N HIS A 58 7.01 5.55 13.27
CA HIS A 58 8.31 4.90 13.44
C HIS A 58 8.48 3.61 12.62
N GLY A 59 7.45 3.23 11.85
CA GLY A 59 7.42 2.05 10.99
C GLY A 59 6.95 0.78 11.69
N PRO A 60 6.83 -0.31 10.98
CA PRO A 60 7.20 -0.55 9.57
C PRO A 60 6.47 0.33 8.56
N VAL A 61 7.06 0.52 7.36
CA VAL A 61 6.54 1.48 6.36
C VAL A 61 5.19 1.04 5.80
N ASP A 62 5.01 -0.24 5.54
CA ASP A 62 3.74 -0.80 5.08
C ASP A 62 2.62 -0.57 6.11
N VAL A 63 2.93 -0.69 7.41
CA VAL A 63 1.96 -0.47 8.49
C VAL A 63 1.57 1.00 8.56
N LEU A 64 2.55 1.92 8.61
CA LEU A 64 2.26 3.35 8.72
C LEU A 64 1.47 3.89 7.52
N ALA A 65 1.79 3.41 6.31
CA ALA A 65 1.12 3.83 5.07
C ALA A 65 -0.32 3.29 4.97
N ALA A 66 -0.51 2.02 5.35
CA ALA A 66 -1.85 1.41 5.43
C ALA A 66 -2.71 2.07 6.51
N ASP A 67 -2.14 2.36 7.67
CA ASP A 67 -2.82 2.95 8.81
C ASP A 67 -3.31 4.38 8.50
N ALA A 68 -2.49 5.18 7.80
CA ALA A 68 -2.89 6.50 7.33
C ALA A 68 -4.18 6.47 6.49
N VAL A 69 -4.28 5.49 5.59
CA VAL A 69 -5.49 5.28 4.76
C VAL A 69 -6.66 4.82 5.59
N ARG A 70 -6.47 3.87 6.52
CA ARG A 70 -7.53 3.36 7.40
C ARG A 70 -8.09 4.45 8.31
N GLU A 71 -7.23 5.28 8.90
CA GLU A 71 -7.66 6.43 9.72
C GLU A 71 -8.50 7.41 8.89
N LEU A 72 -8.09 7.67 7.64
CA LEU A 72 -8.85 8.56 6.77
C LEU A 72 -10.22 7.96 6.37
N LEU A 73 -10.25 6.66 6.06
CA LEU A 73 -11.50 5.94 5.78
C LEU A 73 -12.43 5.89 7.01
N ALA A 74 -11.88 5.75 8.22
CA ALA A 74 -12.65 5.78 9.46
C ALA A 74 -13.31 7.15 9.72
N MET A 75 -12.80 8.22 9.13
CA MET A 75 -13.45 9.53 9.14
C MET A 75 -14.67 9.61 8.23
N GLN A 76 -14.99 8.56 7.46
CA GLN A 76 -16.13 8.45 6.55
C GLN A 76 -16.21 9.61 5.53
N PRO A 77 -15.18 9.82 4.71
CA PRO A 77 -15.13 10.98 3.81
C PRO A 77 -16.21 10.99 2.72
N GLY A 78 -16.83 9.83 2.41
CA GLY A 78 -17.81 9.69 1.34
C GLY A 78 -17.26 9.98 -0.06
N ARG A 79 -15.95 9.85 -0.24
CA ARG A 79 -15.22 10.15 -1.47
C ARG A 79 -13.94 9.30 -1.56
N PRO A 80 -13.31 9.24 -2.77
CA PRO A 80 -12.04 8.52 -2.94
C PRO A 80 -10.98 8.96 -1.94
N VAL A 81 -10.17 8.00 -1.47
CA VAL A 81 -9.07 8.22 -0.51
C VAL A 81 -7.74 7.89 -1.18
N ILE A 82 -6.72 8.72 -0.98
CA ILE A 82 -5.36 8.48 -1.45
C ILE A 82 -4.32 8.79 -0.35
N LEU A 83 -3.22 8.04 -0.36
CA LEU A 83 -1.97 8.50 0.26
C LEU A 83 -1.25 9.37 -0.76
N ALA A 84 -1.37 10.69 -0.64
CA ALA A 84 -0.87 11.64 -1.62
C ALA A 84 0.61 11.94 -1.45
N GLU A 85 1.15 11.75 -0.25
CA GLU A 85 2.57 11.82 0.02
C GLU A 85 2.98 10.82 1.10
N GLY A 86 4.09 10.13 0.86
CA GLY A 86 4.70 9.20 1.79
C GLY A 86 6.19 9.05 1.50
N GLY A 87 6.82 8.13 2.22
CA GLY A 87 8.24 7.88 2.14
C GLY A 87 8.88 7.89 3.53
N ALA A 88 10.12 8.34 3.61
CA ALA A 88 10.85 8.47 4.85
C ALA A 88 11.55 9.84 4.95
N VAL A 89 11.67 10.35 6.15
CA VAL A 89 12.32 11.63 6.44
C VAL A 89 13.27 11.49 7.62
N GLU A 90 14.22 12.40 7.71
CA GLU A 90 15.01 12.57 8.93
C GLU A 90 14.12 13.06 10.08
N PRO A 91 14.49 12.78 11.35
CA PRO A 91 13.67 13.08 12.52
C PRO A 91 13.10 14.50 12.51
N ARG A 92 11.81 14.61 12.83
CA ARG A 92 11.02 15.85 12.80
C ARG A 92 10.96 16.50 11.42
N HIS A 93 10.94 15.69 10.39
CA HIS A 93 10.80 16.15 9.00
C HIS A 93 11.91 17.11 8.56
N SER A 94 13.13 16.93 9.07
CA SER A 94 14.24 17.86 8.84
C SER A 94 14.94 17.70 7.48
N GLY A 95 14.56 16.71 6.67
CA GLY A 95 15.09 16.48 5.34
C GLY A 95 14.83 15.07 4.81
N PRO A 96 15.35 14.74 3.62
CA PRO A 96 15.27 13.41 3.06
C PRO A 96 15.97 12.39 3.95
N PHE A 97 15.41 11.18 4.03
CA PHE A 97 15.93 10.12 4.87
C PHE A 97 17.34 9.67 4.40
N ARG A 98 18.33 9.71 5.31
CA ARG A 98 19.72 9.38 4.98
C ARG A 98 19.94 7.98 4.41
N LEU A 99 19.08 7.02 4.78
CA LEU A 99 19.19 5.64 4.29
C LEU A 99 18.61 5.44 2.89
N TYR A 100 18.01 6.46 2.27
CA TYR A 100 17.62 6.39 0.86
C TYR A 100 18.79 6.03 -0.06
N ALA A 101 19.99 6.53 0.24
CA ALA A 101 21.18 6.19 -0.53
C ALA A 101 21.52 4.69 -0.51
N LYS A 102 21.09 3.94 0.52
CA LYS A 102 21.27 2.48 0.62
C LYS A 102 20.13 1.69 0.01
N ASP A 103 18.96 2.29 -0.17
CA ASP A 103 17.75 1.60 -0.65
C ASP A 103 17.72 1.45 -2.17
N GLN A 104 18.70 0.71 -2.70
CA GLN A 104 18.82 0.43 -4.13
C GLN A 104 17.72 -0.51 -4.64
N ALA A 105 17.08 -1.27 -3.76
CA ALA A 105 15.97 -2.14 -4.10
C ALA A 105 14.61 -1.40 -4.07
N GLY A 106 14.52 -0.26 -3.39
CA GLY A 106 13.29 0.50 -3.24
C GLY A 106 12.32 -0.12 -2.24
N ILE A 107 12.81 -0.61 -1.09
CA ILE A 107 12.00 -1.28 -0.07
C ILE A 107 10.97 -0.30 0.50
N ILE A 108 11.42 0.91 0.85
CA ILE A 108 10.55 1.96 1.37
C ILE A 108 9.52 2.36 0.30
N LEU A 109 9.95 2.55 -0.95
CA LEU A 109 9.06 2.90 -2.05
C LEU A 109 8.01 1.82 -2.32
N HIS A 110 8.42 0.55 -2.29
CA HIS A 110 7.52 -0.59 -2.46
C HIS A 110 6.37 -0.55 -1.45
N ASP A 111 6.70 -0.42 -0.17
CA ASP A 111 5.71 -0.38 0.90
C ASP A 111 4.78 0.85 0.77
N VAL A 112 5.32 2.03 0.42
CA VAL A 112 4.55 3.25 0.16
C VAL A 112 3.58 3.09 -1.01
N ILE A 113 3.98 2.40 -2.08
CA ILE A 113 3.14 2.18 -3.28
C ILE A 113 2.04 1.16 -3.00
N PHE A 114 2.38 0.02 -2.38
CA PHE A 114 1.46 -1.12 -2.24
C PHE A 114 0.49 -0.96 -1.08
N ALA A 115 0.98 -0.63 0.12
CA ALA A 115 0.18 -0.68 1.34
C ALA A 115 -1.09 0.18 1.30
N PRO A 116 -1.09 1.42 0.77
CA PRO A 116 -2.29 2.24 0.69
C PRO A 116 -3.40 1.59 -0.13
N PHE A 117 -3.09 1.07 -1.31
CA PHE A 117 -4.07 0.40 -2.16
C PHE A 117 -4.69 -0.81 -1.45
N PHE A 118 -3.86 -1.65 -0.85
CA PHE A 118 -4.32 -2.82 -0.10
C PHE A 118 -5.03 -2.47 1.22
N ALA A 119 -4.91 -1.23 1.69
CA ALA A 119 -5.69 -0.69 2.82
C ALA A 119 -7.02 -0.04 2.40
N GLY A 120 -7.32 0.03 1.09
CA GLY A 120 -8.57 0.57 0.56
C GLY A 120 -8.48 1.95 -0.08
N ALA A 121 -7.27 2.47 -0.30
CA ALA A 121 -7.09 3.66 -1.15
C ALA A 121 -7.47 3.35 -2.60
N THR A 122 -7.83 4.37 -3.36
CA THR A 122 -8.28 4.23 -4.76
C THR A 122 -7.13 3.95 -5.74
N GLY A 123 -5.88 3.99 -5.28
CA GLY A 123 -4.70 3.71 -6.10
C GLY A 123 -3.44 3.54 -5.26
N ALA A 124 -2.31 3.45 -5.95
CA ALA A 124 -1.00 3.41 -5.34
C ALA A 124 -0.73 4.65 -4.48
N GLY A 125 0.02 4.48 -3.39
CA GLY A 125 0.56 5.61 -2.65
C GLY A 125 1.61 6.37 -3.46
N GLN A 126 1.80 7.64 -3.12
CA GLN A 126 2.75 8.52 -3.78
C GLN A 126 3.96 8.79 -2.89
N CYS A 127 5.15 8.78 -3.48
CA CYS A 127 6.38 9.14 -2.79
C CYS A 127 6.66 10.63 -2.97
N TRP A 128 7.19 11.30 -1.94
CA TRP A 128 7.55 12.73 -2.01
C TRP A 128 8.94 12.96 -2.61
N HIS A 129 9.93 12.17 -2.23
CA HIS A 129 11.34 12.39 -2.61
C HIS A 129 11.68 11.81 -3.98
N TRP A 130 11.14 12.44 -5.03
CA TRP A 130 11.33 11.98 -6.41
C TRP A 130 12.79 12.06 -6.87
N GLY A 131 13.42 13.21 -6.71
CA GLY A 131 14.79 13.45 -7.16
C GLY A 131 15.83 12.74 -6.28
N GLU A 132 15.72 12.92 -4.97
CA GLU A 132 16.71 12.43 -4.00
C GLU A 132 16.64 10.92 -3.75
N TYR A 133 15.55 10.27 -4.12
CA TYR A 133 15.34 8.85 -3.86
C TYR A 133 14.94 8.06 -5.11
N VAL A 134 13.76 8.35 -5.67
CA VAL A 134 13.21 7.53 -6.76
C VAL A 134 14.09 7.60 -8.00
N ASP A 135 14.42 8.79 -8.46
CA ASP A 135 15.23 9.00 -9.66
C ASP A 135 16.69 8.62 -9.44
N ARG A 136 17.29 9.11 -8.35
CA ARG A 136 18.70 8.79 -8.01
C ARG A 136 18.99 7.30 -7.96
N ASN A 137 18.07 6.49 -7.42
CA ASN A 137 18.23 5.03 -7.28
C ASN A 137 17.58 4.25 -8.42
N ASN A 138 17.03 4.94 -9.45
CA ASN A 138 16.34 4.32 -10.60
C ASN A 138 15.23 3.34 -10.20
N LEU A 139 14.34 3.77 -9.30
CA LEU A 139 13.31 2.93 -8.69
C LEU A 139 11.98 2.89 -9.45
N TRP A 140 11.92 3.42 -10.64
CA TRP A 140 10.73 3.46 -11.49
C TRP A 140 10.11 2.09 -11.73
N HIS A 141 10.92 1.05 -11.63
CA HIS A 141 10.47 -0.35 -11.76
C HIS A 141 9.47 -0.77 -10.67
N GLN A 142 9.45 -0.12 -9.51
CA GLN A 142 8.48 -0.41 -8.44
C GLN A 142 7.05 -0.01 -8.84
N PHE A 143 6.89 1.11 -9.55
CA PHE A 143 5.60 1.52 -10.11
C PHE A 143 5.11 0.52 -11.17
N ARG A 144 6.03 0.00 -11.99
CA ARG A 144 5.71 -1.03 -12.96
C ARG A 144 5.25 -2.31 -12.28
N ALA A 145 5.92 -2.73 -11.21
CA ALA A 145 5.55 -3.91 -10.44
C ALA A 145 4.12 -3.80 -9.86
N PHE A 146 3.78 -2.60 -9.34
CA PHE A 146 2.41 -2.33 -8.89
C PHE A 146 1.41 -2.37 -10.06
N ALA A 147 1.70 -1.72 -11.17
CA ALA A 147 0.83 -1.72 -12.36
C ALA A 147 0.59 -3.15 -12.88
N ASP A 148 1.61 -4.00 -12.88
CA ASP A 148 1.49 -5.40 -13.29
C ASP A 148 0.61 -6.21 -12.31
N THR A 149 0.63 -5.88 -11.02
CA THR A 149 -0.23 -6.49 -9.98
C THR A 149 -1.72 -6.27 -10.27
N VAL A 150 -2.09 -5.06 -10.70
CA VAL A 150 -3.51 -4.66 -10.92
C VAL A 150 -3.94 -4.71 -12.39
N ARG A 151 -3.07 -5.14 -13.28
CA ARG A 151 -3.35 -5.19 -14.73
C ARG A 151 -4.63 -5.95 -15.04
N GLY A 152 -5.51 -5.32 -15.82
CA GLY A 152 -6.78 -5.90 -16.24
C GLY A 152 -7.84 -5.99 -15.14
N ILE A 153 -7.62 -5.36 -13.98
CA ILE A 153 -8.61 -5.22 -12.93
C ILE A 153 -9.20 -3.81 -13.00
N ASP A 154 -10.50 -3.70 -12.91
CA ASP A 154 -11.21 -2.45 -12.67
C ASP A 154 -11.57 -2.38 -11.16
N PRO A 155 -10.82 -1.63 -10.34
CA PRO A 155 -11.04 -1.58 -8.90
C PRO A 155 -12.43 -1.04 -8.53
N ALA A 156 -12.99 -0.14 -9.33
CA ALA A 156 -14.32 0.41 -9.10
C ALA A 156 -15.41 -0.64 -9.34
N ALA A 157 -15.29 -1.42 -10.43
CA ALA A 157 -16.20 -2.52 -10.72
C ALA A 157 -16.07 -3.68 -9.72
N GLU A 158 -14.88 -3.91 -9.17
CA GLU A 158 -14.68 -4.94 -8.12
C GLU A 158 -15.29 -4.52 -6.77
N GLY A 159 -15.41 -3.24 -6.47
CA GLY A 159 -15.93 -2.77 -5.19
C GLY A 159 -15.14 -3.30 -4.01
N PHE A 160 -13.84 -3.29 -4.09
CA PHE A 160 -12.93 -3.91 -3.13
C PHE A 160 -13.20 -3.54 -1.68
N GLN A 161 -13.28 -4.55 -0.83
CA GLN A 161 -13.37 -4.44 0.63
C GLN A 161 -12.03 -4.83 1.24
N PRO A 162 -11.31 -3.89 1.90
CA PRO A 162 -10.04 -4.19 2.53
C PRO A 162 -10.25 -4.95 3.84
N LEU A 163 -9.41 -5.96 4.08
CA LEU A 163 -9.35 -6.70 5.34
C LEU A 163 -7.94 -7.26 5.57
N MET A 164 -7.70 -7.80 6.75
CA MET A 164 -6.44 -8.47 7.11
C MET A 164 -6.70 -9.91 7.50
N ILE A 165 -5.71 -10.77 7.26
CA ILE A 165 -5.70 -12.15 7.76
C ILE A 165 -4.52 -12.30 8.71
N ASP A 166 -4.78 -12.85 9.88
CA ASP A 166 -3.73 -13.15 10.86
C ASP A 166 -2.83 -14.28 10.36
N HIS A 167 -1.53 -14.05 10.42
CA HIS A 167 -0.52 -15.02 10.06
C HIS A 167 0.73 -14.81 10.90
N PRO A 168 1.39 -15.88 11.42
CA PRO A 168 2.49 -15.75 12.38
C PRO A 168 3.75 -15.07 11.80
N ARG A 169 3.94 -15.09 10.47
CA ARG A 169 5.13 -14.56 9.79
C ARG A 169 4.82 -13.42 8.83
N LEU A 170 3.60 -13.34 8.30
CA LEU A 170 3.24 -12.41 7.22
C LEU A 170 2.19 -11.41 7.69
N ARG A 171 2.31 -10.16 7.28
CA ARG A 171 1.16 -9.26 7.21
C ARG A 171 0.42 -9.54 5.90
N VAL A 172 -0.79 -10.04 6.00
CA VAL A 172 -1.61 -10.42 4.85
C VAL A 172 -2.70 -9.39 4.68
N TYR A 173 -2.48 -8.46 3.77
CA TYR A 173 -3.46 -7.47 3.34
C TYR A 173 -4.33 -8.07 2.25
N VAL A 174 -5.65 -7.91 2.35
CA VAL A 174 -6.60 -8.49 1.41
C VAL A 174 -7.54 -7.43 0.87
N LEU A 175 -7.73 -7.43 -0.43
CA LEU A 175 -8.81 -6.74 -1.12
C LEU A 175 -9.79 -7.78 -1.64
N LYS A 176 -10.95 -7.90 -1.01
CA LYS A 176 -12.03 -8.80 -1.43
C LYS A 176 -12.94 -8.07 -2.40
N GLY A 177 -12.89 -8.42 -3.67
CA GLY A 177 -13.77 -7.90 -4.71
C GLY A 177 -14.92 -8.84 -5.05
N GLN A 178 -15.74 -8.43 -6.00
CA GLN A 178 -16.89 -9.22 -6.47
C GLN A 178 -16.42 -10.49 -7.21
N ARG A 179 -15.46 -10.37 -8.10
CA ARG A 179 -14.92 -11.46 -8.94
C ARG A 179 -13.53 -11.86 -8.52
N THR A 180 -12.72 -10.89 -8.15
CA THR A 180 -11.29 -11.07 -7.85
C THR A 180 -11.00 -10.76 -6.38
N ALA A 181 -10.13 -11.55 -5.77
CA ALA A 181 -9.48 -11.16 -4.52
C ALA A 181 -7.99 -10.97 -4.78
N LEU A 182 -7.45 -9.89 -4.23
CA LEU A 182 -6.02 -9.61 -4.21
C LEU A 182 -5.49 -9.72 -2.78
N LEU A 183 -4.37 -10.41 -2.60
CA LEU A 183 -3.69 -10.48 -1.32
C LEU A 183 -2.26 -10.02 -1.50
N TRP A 184 -1.82 -9.09 -0.67
CA TRP A 184 -0.41 -8.73 -0.57
C TRP A 184 0.14 -9.28 0.74
N CYS A 185 1.05 -10.24 0.61
CA CYS A 185 1.70 -10.92 1.73
C CYS A 185 3.09 -10.30 1.94
N ARG A 186 3.26 -9.56 3.03
CA ARG A 186 4.48 -8.84 3.39
C ARG A 186 5.17 -9.55 4.55
N ASP A 187 6.44 -9.93 4.40
CA ASP A 187 7.23 -10.50 5.48
C ASP A 187 7.40 -9.49 6.62
N MET A 188 6.97 -9.87 7.83
CA MET A 188 7.02 -9.00 9.00
C MET A 188 8.44 -8.74 9.50
N GLU A 189 9.36 -9.65 9.28
CA GLU A 189 10.75 -9.50 9.73
C GLU A 189 11.62 -8.74 8.73
N ASN A 190 11.16 -8.62 7.48
CA ASN A 190 11.82 -7.83 6.48
C ASN A 190 11.35 -6.37 6.56
N THR A 191 12.09 -5.52 7.24
CA THR A 191 11.78 -4.10 7.43
C THR A 191 12.90 -3.22 6.90
N TRP A 192 12.62 -1.94 6.70
CA TRP A 192 13.64 -0.95 6.36
C TRP A 192 14.81 -0.98 7.37
N ARG A 193 14.51 -1.17 8.66
CA ARG A 193 15.54 -1.26 9.70
C ARG A 193 16.41 -2.49 9.52
N ALA A 194 15.79 -3.63 9.23
CA ALA A 194 16.52 -4.88 8.99
C ALA A 194 17.48 -4.77 7.79
N GLU A 195 16.99 -4.31 6.64
CA GLU A 195 17.81 -4.26 5.42
C GLU A 195 18.72 -3.02 5.37
N LEU A 196 18.19 -1.81 5.61
CA LEU A 196 18.94 -0.59 5.35
C LEU A 196 19.80 -0.14 6.53
N GLU A 197 19.34 -0.36 7.76
CA GLU A 197 20.10 0.03 8.95
C GLU A 197 21.04 -1.07 9.43
N GLN A 198 20.53 -2.32 9.49
CA GLN A 198 21.30 -3.46 10.00
C GLN A 198 22.02 -4.25 8.90
N GLY A 199 21.76 -3.98 7.61
CA GLY A 199 22.39 -4.65 6.48
C GLY A 199 22.02 -6.14 6.36
N ARG A 200 20.89 -6.58 6.94
CA ARG A 200 20.43 -7.97 6.83
C ARG A 200 19.83 -8.23 5.45
N ALA A 201 20.33 -9.23 4.74
CA ALA A 201 19.72 -9.67 3.49
C ALA A 201 18.29 -10.19 3.74
N PRO A 202 17.35 -9.99 2.77
CA PRO A 202 16.01 -10.56 2.88
C PRO A 202 16.06 -12.09 2.86
N GLU A 203 15.31 -12.70 3.76
CA GLU A 203 15.18 -14.16 3.81
C GLU A 203 14.27 -14.66 2.68
N GLU A 204 14.63 -15.80 2.07
CA GLU A 204 13.72 -16.50 1.16
C GLU A 204 12.75 -17.36 1.99
N LEU A 205 11.49 -16.99 2.00
CA LEU A 205 10.42 -17.73 2.67
C LEU A 205 9.92 -18.86 1.76
N LYS A 206 9.81 -20.05 2.32
CA LYS A 206 9.32 -21.26 1.64
C LYS A 206 8.15 -21.86 2.42
N ASP A 207 7.31 -22.60 1.73
CA ASP A 207 6.19 -23.35 2.32
C ASP A 207 5.21 -22.51 3.14
N MET A 208 5.10 -21.20 2.85
CA MET A 208 4.13 -20.34 3.50
C MET A 208 2.72 -20.68 3.03
N VAL A 209 1.78 -20.78 3.98
CA VAL A 209 0.38 -21.15 3.71
C VAL A 209 -0.54 -20.11 4.30
N VAL A 210 -1.33 -19.44 3.48
CA VAL A 210 -2.30 -18.42 3.90
C VAL A 210 -3.70 -19.07 4.04
N PRO A 211 -4.28 -19.13 5.25
CA PRO A 211 -5.61 -19.68 5.46
C PRO A 211 -6.69 -18.73 4.95
N LEU A 212 -7.58 -19.20 4.06
CA LEU A 212 -8.61 -18.38 3.42
C LEU A 212 -10.03 -18.86 3.61
N LYS A 213 -10.21 -20.07 4.18
CA LYS A 213 -11.51 -20.76 4.27
C LYS A 213 -12.64 -19.89 4.83
N ASN A 214 -12.36 -19.07 5.84
CA ASN A 214 -13.37 -18.23 6.48
C ASN A 214 -13.46 -16.81 5.88
N THR A 215 -12.60 -16.50 4.90
CA THR A 215 -12.46 -15.15 4.34
C THR A 215 -12.97 -15.07 2.91
N LEU A 216 -12.63 -16.07 2.10
CA LEU A 216 -12.91 -16.09 0.66
C LEU A 216 -13.51 -17.44 0.23
N PRO A 217 -14.53 -17.44 -0.64
CA PRO A 217 -14.98 -18.65 -1.32
C PRO A 217 -13.91 -19.09 -2.33
N LEU A 218 -13.35 -20.29 -2.17
CA LEU A 218 -12.25 -20.77 -3.03
C LEU A 218 -12.70 -21.81 -4.07
N ALA A 219 -13.91 -22.36 -3.93
CA ALA A 219 -14.42 -23.37 -4.85
C ALA A 219 -14.48 -22.86 -6.30
N GLY A 220 -13.89 -23.60 -7.24
CA GLY A 220 -13.84 -23.25 -8.66
C GLY A 220 -12.94 -22.03 -9.00
N ARG A 221 -12.14 -21.55 -8.06
CA ARG A 221 -11.22 -20.43 -8.28
C ARG A 221 -9.79 -20.93 -8.55
N ARG A 222 -9.02 -20.08 -9.23
CA ARG A 222 -7.57 -20.24 -9.42
C ARG A 222 -6.83 -19.16 -8.66
N ALA A 223 -5.64 -19.50 -8.18
CA ALA A 223 -4.73 -18.56 -7.57
C ALA A 223 -3.46 -18.44 -8.42
N ARG A 224 -3.04 -17.22 -8.67
CA ARG A 224 -1.73 -16.89 -9.25
C ARG A 224 -0.97 -15.99 -8.30
N ALA A 225 0.33 -16.22 -8.19
CA ALA A 225 1.23 -15.43 -7.38
C ALA A 225 2.09 -14.56 -8.30
N TYR A 226 2.20 -13.28 -7.98
CA TYR A 226 3.10 -12.33 -8.60
C TYR A 226 4.22 -11.97 -7.62
N ASP A 227 5.45 -12.24 -8.01
CA ASP A 227 6.64 -11.77 -7.29
C ASP A 227 7.03 -10.39 -7.85
N PRO A 228 6.78 -9.29 -7.13
CA PRO A 228 7.06 -7.94 -7.62
C PRO A 228 8.55 -7.64 -7.73
N TRP A 229 9.39 -8.40 -7.03
CA TRP A 229 10.84 -8.26 -7.02
C TRP A 229 11.50 -8.96 -8.20
N LYS A 230 10.95 -10.14 -8.59
CA LYS A 230 11.37 -10.91 -9.76
C LYS A 230 10.55 -10.55 -11.02
N LYS A 231 9.43 -9.84 -10.86
CA LYS A 231 8.48 -9.44 -11.94
C LYS A 231 7.91 -10.66 -12.69
N THR A 232 7.62 -11.72 -11.95
CA THR A 232 7.17 -12.99 -12.51
C THR A 232 5.85 -13.45 -11.91
N TRP A 233 5.00 -14.05 -12.76
CA TRP A 233 3.78 -14.71 -12.36
C TRP A 233 3.99 -16.22 -12.33
N THR A 234 3.52 -16.88 -11.27
CA THR A 234 3.51 -18.34 -11.11
C THR A 234 2.13 -18.78 -10.63
N ASP A 235 1.76 -20.02 -10.92
CA ASP A 235 0.55 -20.59 -10.34
C ASP A 235 0.77 -20.87 -8.85
N ALA A 236 -0.27 -20.60 -8.05
CA ALA A 236 -0.31 -20.93 -6.63
C ALA A 236 -1.35 -22.02 -6.39
N ARG A 237 -1.10 -22.91 -5.42
CA ARG A 237 -1.99 -24.04 -5.14
C ARG A 237 -3.02 -23.67 -4.08
N ILE A 238 -4.28 -23.97 -4.37
CA ILE A 238 -5.38 -23.89 -3.41
C ILE A 238 -5.61 -25.29 -2.87
N GLU A 239 -5.41 -25.51 -1.57
CA GLU A 239 -5.54 -26.79 -0.89
C GLU A 239 -6.23 -26.57 0.47
N ASP A 240 -7.22 -27.36 0.82
CA ASP A 240 -7.90 -27.39 2.14
C ASP A 240 -8.37 -26.04 2.66
N GLY A 241 -8.79 -25.14 1.76
CA GLY A 241 -9.26 -23.80 2.12
C GLY A 241 -8.14 -22.79 2.42
N ALA A 242 -6.93 -23.08 1.96
CA ALA A 242 -5.76 -22.22 2.06
C ALA A 242 -5.05 -22.10 0.72
N VAL A 243 -4.14 -21.15 0.60
CA VAL A 243 -3.24 -21.02 -0.56
C VAL A 243 -1.80 -21.21 -0.10
N ARG A 244 -1.10 -22.15 -0.74
CA ARG A 244 0.34 -22.33 -0.60
C ARG A 244 1.06 -21.36 -1.54
N LEU A 245 1.93 -20.53 -0.94
CA LEU A 245 2.74 -19.55 -1.67
C LEU A 245 3.98 -20.22 -2.30
N PRO A 246 4.39 -19.82 -3.51
CA PRO A 246 5.72 -20.15 -4.00
C PRO A 246 6.80 -19.47 -3.13
N ALA A 247 8.04 -19.91 -3.26
CA ALA A 247 9.17 -19.30 -2.55
C ALA A 247 9.36 -17.83 -2.98
N PHE A 248 9.47 -16.93 -2.02
CA PHE A 248 9.62 -15.50 -2.25
C PHE A 248 10.45 -14.84 -1.15
N ALA A 249 10.91 -13.63 -1.41
CA ALA A 249 11.51 -12.76 -0.40
C ALA A 249 10.75 -11.44 -0.31
N ARG A 250 10.77 -10.80 0.86
CA ARG A 250 10.14 -9.50 1.14
C ARG A 250 8.62 -9.50 1.04
N SER A 251 8.08 -9.71 -0.15
CA SER A 251 6.62 -9.72 -0.36
C SER A 251 6.23 -10.47 -1.63
N ILE A 252 4.98 -10.92 -1.67
CA ILE A 252 4.36 -11.54 -2.83
C ILE A 252 2.90 -11.14 -2.92
N VAL A 253 2.35 -11.05 -4.11
CA VAL A 253 0.92 -10.78 -4.34
C VAL A 253 0.23 -12.03 -4.85
N LEU A 254 -0.94 -12.35 -4.30
CA LEU A 254 -1.83 -13.36 -4.85
C LEU A 254 -3.00 -12.68 -5.55
N ARG A 255 -3.37 -13.21 -6.71
CA ARG A 255 -4.62 -12.93 -7.41
C ARG A 255 -5.45 -14.21 -7.45
N ILE A 256 -6.65 -14.16 -6.90
CA ILE A 256 -7.59 -15.27 -6.83
C ILE A 256 -8.86 -14.86 -7.59
N GLY A 257 -9.17 -15.56 -8.66
CA GLY A 257 -10.32 -15.25 -9.52
C GLY A 257 -10.93 -16.49 -10.17
N THR A 258 -11.98 -16.30 -10.97
CA THR A 258 -12.60 -17.37 -11.74
C THR A 258 -11.78 -17.74 -12.98
N MET A 259 -12.01 -18.92 -13.55
CA MET A 259 -11.23 -19.50 -14.66
C MET A 259 -11.26 -18.68 -15.96
N GLY A 260 -12.06 -17.63 -16.08
CA GLY A 260 -12.21 -16.79 -17.28
C GLY A 260 -11.45 -15.45 -17.27
N ASP A 261 -10.89 -15.03 -16.14
CA ASP A 261 -10.34 -13.68 -15.93
C ASP A 261 -8.82 -13.55 -16.23
N SER A 262 -8.25 -14.54 -16.92
CA SER A 262 -6.80 -14.60 -17.22
C SER A 262 -6.54 -14.26 -18.69
N ARG A 263 -6.69 -12.99 -19.07
CA ARG A 263 -6.08 -12.46 -20.32
C ARG A 263 -5.23 -11.25 -20.03
#